data_ef2769161767453631d8baeeef12a09b
#
_entry.id   ef2769161767453631d8baeeef12a09b
#
_cell.length_a   1.000
_cell.length_b   1.000
_cell.length_c   1.000
_cell.angle_alpha   90.00
_cell.angle_beta   90.00
_cell.angle_gamma   90.00
#
_symmetry.space_group_name_H-M   'P 1'
#
loop_
_entity.id
_entity.type
_entity.pdbx_description
1 polymer ?
#
loop_
_entity_poly.entity_id
_entity_poly.type
_entity_poly.pdbx_seq_one_letter_code
_entity_poly.pdbx_strand_id
1 'polypeptide(L)'
;GTGRGIGVEVRVTDLKGTSLLEKNSFGLSVNFYGNIHLGTDKTNNYGELLGLYLAMDIASQTGDKKIFGDSNLVIFFWSKGLFRKDSLNEDTISLILKVTEKRKNFEKTGGKIEYVSGDINPADLGFHK
;
A
#
# COMPACT_ATOMS: atom_id res chain seq x y z
N GLY A 1 4.14 4.37 2.62
CA GLY A 1 5.08 4.03 3.70
C GLY A 1 6.27 4.95 3.75
N THR A 2 6.96 4.94 4.86
CA THR A 2 8.16 5.73 5.07
C THR A 2 9.14 4.92 5.92
N GLY A 3 10.47 5.12 5.71
CA GLY A 3 11.51 4.39 6.41
C GLY A 3 12.55 5.28 7.07
N ARG A 4 12.23 6.52 7.34
CA ARG A 4 13.19 7.50 7.85
C ARG A 4 13.65 7.23 9.29
N GLY A 5 14.52 6.23 9.46
CA GLY A 5 15.18 5.94 10.73
C GLY A 5 14.27 5.44 11.85
N ILE A 6 12.98 5.65 11.76
CA ILE A 6 11.99 5.23 12.76
C ILE A 6 11.25 3.96 12.34
N GLY A 7 11.69 3.36 11.24
CA GLY A 7 11.02 2.20 10.66
C GLY A 7 10.01 2.59 9.61
N VAL A 8 9.26 1.61 9.12
CA VAL A 8 8.30 1.78 8.03
C VAL A 8 6.89 1.82 8.59
N GLU A 9 6.14 2.84 8.18
CA GLU A 9 4.71 2.95 8.51
C GLU A 9 3.87 2.92 7.25
N VAL A 10 2.69 2.33 7.35
CA VAL A 10 1.73 2.23 6.27
C VAL A 10 0.54 3.13 6.58
N ARG A 11 0.11 3.89 5.61
CA ARG A 11 -1.06 4.76 5.73
C ARG A 11 -1.97 4.60 4.51
N VAL A 12 -3.26 4.42 4.77
CA VAL A 12 -4.30 4.40 3.75
C VAL A 12 -5.38 5.40 4.17
N THR A 13 -5.71 6.33 3.30
CA THR A 13 -6.64 7.42 3.63
C THR A 13 -7.72 7.57 2.57
N ASP A 14 -8.78 8.30 2.92
CA ASP A 14 -9.71 8.85 1.94
C ASP A 14 -9.08 10.10 1.29
N LEU A 15 -9.81 10.76 0.40
CA LEU A 15 -9.30 11.94 -0.31
C LEU A 15 -9.09 13.16 0.61
N LYS A 16 -9.64 13.13 1.80
CA LYS A 16 -9.47 14.20 2.80
C LYS A 16 -8.30 13.93 3.74
N GLY A 17 -7.61 12.82 3.57
CA GLY A 17 -6.47 12.45 4.42
C GLY A 17 -6.85 11.72 5.70
N THR A 18 -8.11 11.35 5.89
CA THR A 18 -8.55 10.59 7.06
C THR A 18 -8.18 9.13 6.91
N SER A 19 -7.51 8.56 7.92
CA SER A 19 -7.08 7.16 7.88
C SER A 19 -8.26 6.20 7.79
N LEU A 20 -8.14 5.21 6.92
CA LEU A 20 -9.13 4.14 6.73
C LEU A 20 -8.62 2.81 7.27
N LEU A 21 -7.43 2.77 7.87
CA LEU A 21 -6.79 1.50 8.25
C LEU A 21 -7.54 0.73 9.35
N GLU A 22 -8.37 1.39 10.13
CA GLU A 22 -9.20 0.69 11.12
C GLU A 22 -10.20 -0.27 10.47
N LYS A 23 -10.47 -0.09 9.19
CA LYS A 23 -11.37 -0.96 8.42
C LYS A 23 -10.68 -2.19 7.85
N ASN A 24 -9.37 -2.40 8.11
CA ASN A 24 -8.69 -3.56 7.57
C ASN A 24 -9.27 -4.85 8.17
N SER A 25 -9.39 -5.89 7.34
CA SER A 25 -9.96 -7.16 7.76
C SER A 25 -8.92 -8.13 8.32
N PHE A 26 -7.65 -7.70 8.41
CA PHE A 26 -6.55 -8.55 8.83
C PHE A 26 -6.25 -8.48 10.32
N GLY A 27 -6.97 -7.64 11.07
CA GLY A 27 -6.74 -7.47 12.51
C GLY A 27 -5.45 -6.76 12.86
N LEU A 28 -4.87 -6.01 11.93
CA LEU A 28 -3.62 -5.27 12.17
C LEU A 28 -3.89 -4.05 13.05
N SER A 29 -3.00 -3.84 14.01
CA SER A 29 -3.11 -2.72 14.95
C SER A 29 -2.76 -1.39 14.30
N VAL A 30 -3.58 -0.39 14.53
CA VAL A 30 -3.39 0.97 14.02
C VAL A 30 -2.90 1.85 15.17
N ASN A 31 -1.83 2.62 14.94
CA ASN A 31 -1.25 3.46 15.99
C ASN A 31 -2.04 4.77 16.17
N PHE A 32 -1.57 5.63 17.09
CA PHE A 32 -2.23 6.90 17.40
C PHE A 32 -2.41 7.80 16.18
N TYR A 33 -1.49 7.71 15.20
CA TYR A 33 -1.54 8.53 13.99
C TYR A 33 -2.41 7.92 12.89
N GLY A 34 -3.08 6.80 13.14
CA GLY A 34 -3.89 6.11 12.15
C GLY A 34 -3.09 5.30 11.13
N ASN A 35 -1.84 4.95 11.47
CA ASN A 35 -0.93 4.21 10.60
C ASN A 35 -0.63 2.83 11.18
N ILE A 36 -0.14 1.93 10.34
CA ILE A 36 0.39 0.64 10.78
C ILE A 36 1.90 0.71 10.74
N HIS A 37 2.55 0.47 11.89
CA HIS A 37 4.01 0.48 12.00
C HIS A 37 4.56 -0.93 11.73
N LEU A 38 5.48 -1.03 10.76
CA LEU A 38 6.05 -2.33 10.35
C LEU A 38 7.40 -2.62 10.99
N GLY A 39 7.98 -1.68 11.73
CA GLY A 39 9.30 -1.85 12.31
C GLY A 39 10.42 -1.38 11.41
N THR A 40 11.66 -1.67 11.79
CA THR A 40 12.86 -1.17 11.09
C THR A 40 13.45 -2.16 10.09
N ASP A 41 12.92 -3.37 10.04
CA ASP A 41 13.42 -4.44 9.16
C ASP A 41 12.72 -4.51 7.79
N LYS A 42 11.77 -3.60 7.55
CA LYS A 42 11.04 -3.54 6.28
C LYS A 42 11.50 -2.33 5.45
N THR A 43 11.37 -2.42 4.13
CA THR A 43 11.71 -1.33 3.23
C THR A 43 10.49 -0.45 2.95
N ASN A 44 10.74 0.77 2.45
CA ASN A 44 9.68 1.66 2.00
C ASN A 44 8.81 1.01 0.92
N ASN A 45 9.46 0.29 -0.01
CA ASN A 45 8.74 -0.37 -1.09
C ASN A 45 7.82 -1.47 -0.57
N TYR A 46 8.25 -2.21 0.45
CA TYR A 46 7.40 -3.19 1.11
C TYR A 46 6.18 -2.50 1.74
N GLY A 47 6.40 -1.37 2.42
CA GLY A 47 5.31 -0.59 3.01
C GLY A 47 4.31 -0.09 1.97
N GLU A 48 4.81 0.40 0.83
CA GLU A 48 3.94 0.83 -0.27
C GLU A 48 3.12 -0.32 -0.83
N LEU A 49 3.75 -1.48 -0.98
CA LEU A 49 3.07 -2.68 -1.48
C LEU A 49 1.98 -3.15 -0.52
N LEU A 50 2.28 -3.19 0.78
CA LEU A 50 1.29 -3.55 1.78
C LEU A 50 0.16 -2.52 1.85
N GLY A 51 0.49 -1.24 1.70
CA GLY A 51 -0.50 -0.18 1.64
C GLY A 51 -1.50 -0.38 0.50
N LEU A 52 -1.01 -0.77 -0.66
CA LEU A 52 -1.87 -1.09 -1.81
C LEU A 52 -2.77 -2.30 -1.50
N TYR A 53 -2.22 -3.34 -0.90
CA TYR A 53 -2.99 -4.52 -0.52
C TYR A 53 -4.13 -4.16 0.43
N LEU A 54 -3.82 -3.36 1.46
CA LEU A 54 -4.82 -2.92 2.44
C LEU A 54 -5.84 -1.98 1.80
N ALA A 55 -5.42 -1.10 0.90
CA ALA A 55 -6.33 -0.21 0.18
C ALA A 55 -7.35 -1.01 -0.65
N MET A 56 -6.90 -2.06 -1.32
CA MET A 56 -7.82 -2.92 -2.07
C MET A 56 -8.79 -3.68 -1.16
N ASP A 57 -8.31 -4.13 0.01
CA ASP A 57 -9.17 -4.79 0.99
C ASP A 57 -10.25 -3.83 1.50
N ILE A 58 -9.86 -2.61 1.87
CA ILE A 58 -10.79 -1.59 2.34
C ILE A 58 -11.78 -1.20 1.23
N ALA A 59 -11.30 -1.02 0.01
CA ALA A 59 -12.15 -0.69 -1.13
C ALA A 59 -13.21 -1.76 -1.38
N SER A 60 -12.88 -3.03 -1.16
CA SER A 60 -13.85 -4.11 -1.32
C SER A 60 -14.96 -4.05 -0.27
N GLN A 61 -14.69 -3.45 0.90
CA GLN A 61 -15.70 -3.27 1.95
C GLN A 61 -16.54 -2.02 1.74
N THR A 62 -15.94 -0.94 1.22
CA THR A 62 -16.61 0.36 1.05
C THR A 62 -17.27 0.51 -0.32
N GLY A 63 -16.93 -0.34 -1.27
CA GLY A 63 -17.40 -0.24 -2.65
C GLY A 63 -16.62 0.75 -3.51
N ASP A 64 -15.54 1.32 -3.01
CA ASP A 64 -14.71 2.23 -3.77
C ASP A 64 -14.03 1.52 -4.95
N LYS A 65 -13.92 2.21 -6.07
CA LYS A 65 -13.37 1.63 -7.31
C LYS A 65 -12.06 2.28 -7.75
N LYS A 66 -11.61 3.33 -7.07
CA LYS A 66 -10.36 4.01 -7.40
C LYS A 66 -9.40 4.04 -6.23
N ILE A 67 -8.16 3.69 -6.51
CA ILE A 67 -7.06 3.74 -5.55
C ILE A 67 -5.94 4.55 -6.19
N PHE A 68 -5.36 5.48 -5.42
CA PHE A 68 -4.23 6.28 -5.86
C PHE A 68 -3.01 5.95 -5.01
N GLY A 69 -1.87 5.83 -5.66
CA GLY A 69 -0.61 5.58 -4.97
C GLY A 69 0.52 6.36 -5.63
N ASP A 70 1.61 6.54 -4.92
CA ASP A 70 2.74 7.34 -5.38
C ASP A 70 4.02 6.52 -5.64
N SER A 71 3.92 5.22 -5.70
CA SER A 71 5.05 4.36 -6.01
C SER A 71 4.93 3.78 -7.42
N ASN A 72 5.78 4.26 -8.32
CA ASN A 72 5.87 3.72 -9.69
C ASN A 72 6.19 2.22 -9.66
N LEU A 73 7.15 1.82 -8.84
CA LEU A 73 7.60 0.43 -8.75
C LEU A 73 6.44 -0.49 -8.36
N VAL A 74 5.67 -0.11 -7.36
CA VAL A 74 4.56 -0.93 -6.88
C VAL A 74 3.43 -0.94 -7.89
N ILE A 75 3.03 0.21 -8.41
CA ILE A 75 1.85 0.31 -9.27
C ILE A 75 2.08 -0.32 -10.65
N PHE A 76 3.24 -0.06 -11.26
CA PHE A 76 3.47 -0.48 -12.65
C PHE A 76 4.23 -1.79 -12.79
N PHE A 77 4.83 -2.30 -11.71
CA PHE A 77 5.64 -3.52 -11.78
C PHE A 77 5.22 -4.55 -10.74
N TRP A 78 5.48 -4.32 -9.47
CA TRP A 78 5.28 -5.34 -8.44
C TRP A 78 3.84 -5.82 -8.33
N SER A 79 2.86 -4.92 -8.37
CA SER A 79 1.46 -5.32 -8.26
C SER A 79 0.93 -6.00 -9.52
N LYS A 80 1.74 -6.06 -10.58
CA LYS A 80 1.45 -6.81 -11.80
C LYS A 80 2.25 -8.10 -11.88
N GLY A 81 3.00 -8.43 -10.83
CA GLY A 81 3.83 -9.63 -10.79
C GLY A 81 5.18 -9.49 -11.48
N LEU A 82 5.60 -8.27 -11.79
CA LEU A 82 6.87 -8.00 -12.46
C LEU A 82 7.92 -7.61 -11.42
N PHE A 83 8.89 -8.47 -11.18
CA PHE A 83 9.94 -8.24 -10.18
C PHE A 83 11.17 -9.10 -10.48
N ARG A 84 12.29 -8.74 -9.86
CA ARG A 84 13.53 -9.52 -9.93
C ARG A 84 13.60 -10.44 -8.71
N LYS A 85 13.42 -11.72 -8.94
CA LYS A 85 13.35 -12.72 -7.89
C LYS A 85 14.63 -12.80 -7.05
N ASP A 86 15.79 -12.63 -7.67
CA ASP A 86 17.09 -12.76 -7.02
C ASP A 86 17.49 -11.54 -6.19
N SER A 87 16.75 -10.42 -6.30
CA SER A 87 17.05 -9.19 -5.56
C SER A 87 16.11 -8.93 -4.41
N LEU A 88 15.16 -9.82 -4.16
CA LEU A 88 14.12 -9.62 -3.15
C LEU A 88 14.09 -10.79 -2.16
N ASN A 89 13.73 -10.49 -0.91
CA ASN A 89 13.56 -11.55 0.09
C ASN A 89 12.21 -12.25 -0.07
N GLU A 90 12.06 -13.39 0.61
CA GLU A 90 10.87 -14.23 0.48
C GLU A 90 9.60 -13.53 0.92
N ASP A 91 9.67 -12.72 1.97
CA ASP A 91 8.50 -11.98 2.49
C ASP A 91 7.96 -11.01 1.43
N THR A 92 8.85 -10.30 0.76
CA THR A 92 8.48 -9.35 -0.29
C THR A 92 7.88 -10.08 -1.48
N ILE A 93 8.48 -11.17 -1.92
CA ILE A 93 7.97 -11.98 -3.04
C ILE A 93 6.58 -12.52 -2.70
N SER A 94 6.41 -13.06 -1.50
CA SER A 94 5.12 -13.58 -1.05
C SER A 94 4.04 -12.50 -1.09
N LEU A 95 4.36 -11.30 -0.64
CA LEU A 95 3.42 -10.18 -0.68
C LEU A 95 3.12 -9.75 -2.11
N ILE A 96 4.13 -9.70 -2.99
CA ILE A 96 3.93 -9.39 -4.40
C ILE A 96 2.91 -10.34 -5.04
N LEU A 97 3.04 -11.63 -4.78
CA LEU A 97 2.13 -12.62 -5.35
C LEU A 97 0.70 -12.43 -4.84
N LYS A 98 0.53 -12.14 -3.56
CA LYS A 98 -0.79 -11.86 -2.97
C LYS A 98 -1.40 -10.58 -3.56
N VAL A 99 -0.61 -9.54 -3.70
CA VAL A 99 -1.08 -8.27 -4.26
C VAL A 99 -1.46 -8.42 -5.72
N THR A 100 -0.67 -9.15 -6.50
CA THR A 100 -0.94 -9.42 -7.91
C THR A 100 -2.31 -10.07 -8.09
N GLU A 101 -2.59 -11.08 -7.30
CA GLU A 101 -3.88 -11.79 -7.36
C GLU A 101 -5.02 -10.89 -6.93
N LYS A 102 -4.83 -10.15 -5.83
CA LYS A 102 -5.86 -9.24 -5.33
C LYS A 102 -6.14 -8.11 -6.33
N ARG A 103 -5.12 -7.60 -6.99
CA ARG A 103 -5.30 -6.56 -8.02
C ARG A 103 -6.10 -7.09 -9.22
N LYS A 104 -5.83 -8.30 -9.66
CA LYS A 104 -6.62 -8.91 -10.74
C LYS A 104 -8.10 -8.95 -10.39
N ASN A 105 -8.43 -9.38 -9.18
CA ASN A 105 -9.81 -9.44 -8.72
C ASN A 105 -10.43 -8.05 -8.59
N PHE A 106 -9.68 -7.08 -8.07
CA PHE A 106 -10.13 -5.71 -7.92
C PHE A 106 -10.46 -5.09 -9.28
N GLU A 107 -9.57 -5.25 -10.26
CA GLU A 107 -9.77 -4.71 -11.61
C GLU A 107 -10.91 -5.41 -12.35
N LYS A 108 -11.11 -6.70 -12.10
CA LYS A 108 -12.22 -7.46 -12.66
C LYS A 108 -13.58 -6.90 -12.25
N THR A 109 -13.68 -6.34 -11.07
CA THR A 109 -14.92 -5.75 -10.55
C THR A 109 -15.07 -4.27 -10.89
N GLY A 110 -14.21 -3.75 -11.77
CA GLY A 110 -14.25 -2.36 -12.21
C GLY A 110 -13.32 -1.43 -11.46
N GLY A 111 -12.44 -1.98 -10.62
CA GLY A 111 -11.48 -1.17 -9.87
C GLY A 111 -10.36 -0.65 -10.74
N LYS A 112 -9.80 0.49 -10.35
CA LYS A 112 -8.65 1.11 -11.03
C LYS A 112 -7.62 1.57 -10.01
N ILE A 113 -6.36 1.37 -10.33
CA ILE A 113 -5.24 1.84 -9.52
C ILE A 113 -4.46 2.84 -10.38
N GLU A 114 -4.28 4.05 -9.88
CA GLU A 114 -3.64 5.14 -10.61
C GLU A 114 -2.47 5.70 -9.83
N TYR A 115 -1.45 6.13 -10.55
CA TYR A 115 -0.30 6.81 -9.97
C TYR A 115 -0.59 8.30 -9.80
N VAL A 116 -0.21 8.84 -8.63
CA VAL A 116 -0.19 10.27 -8.37
C VAL A 116 1.15 10.62 -7.73
N SER A 117 1.61 11.87 -7.89
CA SER A 117 2.86 12.27 -7.24
C SER A 117 2.67 12.34 -5.72
N GLY A 118 3.74 12.09 -4.97
CA GLY A 118 3.70 12.14 -3.51
C GLY A 118 3.22 13.48 -2.97
N ASP A 119 3.43 14.56 -3.71
CA ASP A 119 3.02 15.90 -3.29
C ASP A 119 1.50 16.06 -3.19
N ILE A 120 0.73 15.29 -3.95
CA ILE A 120 -0.73 15.40 -3.98
C ILE A 120 -1.42 14.16 -3.44
N ASN A 121 -0.67 13.13 -2.99
CA ASN A 121 -1.25 11.93 -2.41
C ASN A 121 -1.63 12.20 -0.95
N PRO A 122 -2.93 12.10 -0.57
CA PRO A 122 -3.34 12.32 0.81
C PRO A 122 -2.72 11.38 1.83
N ALA A 123 -2.23 10.20 1.38
CA ALA A 123 -1.59 9.23 2.25
C ALA A 123 -0.09 9.52 2.44
N ASP A 124 0.45 10.57 1.82
CA ASP A 124 1.84 10.96 2.01
C ASP A 124 2.07 11.42 3.45
N LEU A 125 3.10 10.89 4.09
CA LEU A 125 3.44 11.20 5.48
C LEU A 125 4.35 12.42 5.63
N GLY A 126 4.66 13.11 4.53
CA GLY A 126 5.46 14.32 4.55
C GLY A 126 6.96 14.11 4.68
N PHE A 127 7.43 12.89 4.50
CA PHE A 127 8.85 12.55 4.65
C PHE A 127 9.64 12.58 3.34
N HIS A 128 9.00 12.93 2.24
CA HIS A 128 9.65 12.95 0.92
C HIS A 128 10.34 14.29 0.59
N LYS A 129 10.20 15.25 1.44
CA LYS A 129 10.70 16.62 1.17
C LYS A 129 12.10 16.84 1.69
#